data_90994fa72aa437410db57a2031326d43
#
_entry.id   90994fa72aa437410db57a2031326d43
#
_cell.length_a   1.000
_cell.length_b   1.000
_cell.length_c   1.000
_cell.angle_alpha   90.00
_cell.angle_beta   90.00
_cell.angle_gamma   90.00
#
_symmetry.space_group_name_H-M   'P 1'
#
loop_
_entity.id
_entity.type
_entity.pdbx_description
1 polymer ?
#
loop_
_entity_poly.entity_id
_entity_poly.type
_entity_poly.pdbx_seq_one_letter_code
_entity_poly.pdbx_strand_id
1 'polypeptide(L)'
;MLERQCPVCASLLDEEDLFCPNCGHESPQANAGEEPASEKPKPMVFKNRFTCQGCGAAMSYDASAQALRCPFCGSTELKSQADGMSLTPKYVVPFAITREQALAILQKHMRSGFFRPGDLAQRSAITEMAAVYVPYWVFAAKTHTYWTADSSDVPFHARGNWRPIFGEHRNRHDGIKVVASKVLSWEESQGLGQYDVSHGVPPEQVDLDNVIVEQFSMPRKYARAQARQLIEDAEKVYCANTLVQGRIRNLRV
;
A
#
# COMPACT_ATOMS: atom_id res chain seq x y z
N MET A 1 14.30 -14.57 8.56
CA MET A 1 13.99 -13.45 9.49
C MET A 1 13.30 -14.08 10.67
N LEU A 2 13.85 -13.95 11.86
CA LEU A 2 13.20 -14.38 13.09
C LEU A 2 12.06 -13.42 13.38
N GLU A 3 10.84 -13.91 13.39
CA GLU A 3 9.67 -13.12 13.80
C GLU A 3 9.82 -12.79 15.29
N ARG A 4 10.00 -11.53 15.60
CA ARG A 4 10.10 -11.09 16.99
C ARG A 4 8.70 -10.98 17.58
N GLN A 5 8.51 -11.63 18.70
CA GLN A 5 7.25 -11.59 19.43
C GLN A 5 7.43 -10.87 20.79
N CYS A 6 6.40 -10.17 21.19
CA CYS A 6 6.37 -9.57 22.52
C CYS A 6 6.39 -10.67 23.58
N PRO A 7 7.30 -10.60 24.58
CA PRO A 7 7.41 -11.61 25.61
C PRO A 7 6.17 -11.68 26.54
N VAL A 8 5.34 -10.63 26.53
CA VAL A 8 4.17 -10.53 27.42
C VAL A 8 2.89 -10.99 26.74
N CYS A 9 2.65 -10.61 25.47
CA CYS A 9 1.38 -10.87 24.79
C CYS A 9 1.52 -11.62 23.46
N ALA A 10 2.73 -12.05 23.10
CA ALA A 10 3.09 -12.73 21.87
C ALA A 10 2.73 -11.98 20.56
N SER A 11 2.32 -10.70 20.64
CA SER A 11 2.12 -9.87 19.45
C SER A 11 3.42 -9.70 18.69
N LEU A 12 3.35 -9.72 17.37
CA LEU A 12 4.50 -9.46 16.51
C LEU A 12 5.01 -8.03 16.71
N LEU A 13 6.33 -7.91 16.83
CA LEU A 13 7.05 -6.66 16.96
C LEU A 13 7.79 -6.36 15.66
N ASP A 14 7.77 -5.11 15.23
CA ASP A 14 8.63 -4.62 14.16
C ASP A 14 10.03 -4.32 14.70
N GLU A 15 11.00 -4.30 13.80
CA GLU A 15 12.39 -3.96 14.15
C GLU A 15 12.53 -2.55 14.73
N GLU A 16 11.58 -1.68 14.43
CA GLU A 16 11.54 -0.28 14.86
C GLU A 16 10.70 -0.06 16.12
N ASP A 17 9.98 -1.09 16.58
CA ASP A 17 9.11 -0.95 17.74
C ASP A 17 9.93 -0.91 19.05
N LEU A 18 9.95 0.24 19.71
CA LEU A 18 10.50 0.38 21.05
C LEU A 18 9.57 -0.18 22.14
N PHE A 19 8.27 -0.23 21.83
CA PHE A 19 7.23 -0.76 22.71
C PHE A 19 6.25 -1.63 21.91
N CYS A 20 5.73 -2.65 22.54
CA CYS A 20 4.70 -3.50 21.94
C CYS A 20 3.45 -2.68 21.62
N PRO A 21 2.97 -2.67 20.36
CA PRO A 21 1.79 -1.88 19.99
C PRO A 21 0.48 -2.42 20.58
N ASN A 22 0.48 -3.64 21.12
CA ASN A 22 -0.70 -4.25 21.72
C ASN A 22 -0.78 -4.06 23.22
N CYS A 23 0.32 -4.27 23.97
CA CYS A 23 0.30 -4.23 25.44
C CYS A 23 1.20 -3.13 26.05
N GLY A 24 1.90 -2.36 25.23
CA GLY A 24 2.80 -1.29 25.69
C GLY A 24 4.09 -1.76 26.35
N HIS A 25 4.35 -3.08 26.41
CA HIS A 25 5.59 -3.61 27.00
C HIS A 25 6.80 -3.18 26.16
N GLU A 26 7.89 -2.87 26.82
CA GLU A 26 9.14 -2.46 26.17
C GLU A 26 9.69 -3.57 25.27
N SER A 27 10.08 -3.21 24.06
CA SER A 27 10.63 -4.17 23.10
C SER A 27 12.00 -4.66 23.58
N PRO A 28 12.33 -5.95 23.43
CA PRO A 28 13.64 -6.49 23.79
C PRO A 28 14.83 -5.79 23.10
N GLN A 29 14.57 -5.00 22.05
CA GLN A 29 15.60 -4.23 21.36
C GLN A 29 16.05 -2.98 22.08
N ALA A 30 15.27 -2.44 23.01
CA ALA A 30 15.71 -1.29 23.81
C ALA A 30 17.01 -1.58 24.60
N ASN A 31 17.37 -2.88 24.73
CA ASN A 31 18.51 -3.36 25.52
C ASN A 31 19.50 -4.24 24.76
N ALA A 32 19.32 -4.47 23.46
CA ALA A 32 20.25 -5.29 22.67
C ALA A 32 21.32 -4.39 22.04
N GLY A 33 22.50 -4.42 22.63
CA GLY A 33 23.68 -3.84 22.01
C GLY A 33 23.98 -4.45 20.66
N GLU A 34 24.31 -3.59 19.74
CA GLU A 34 25.02 -3.74 18.46
C GLU A 34 25.14 -5.16 17.88
N GLU A 35 24.16 -5.59 17.08
CA GLU A 35 24.39 -6.56 15.99
C GLU A 35 24.83 -5.80 14.72
N PRO A 36 25.68 -6.43 13.84
CA PRO A 36 26.27 -5.71 12.72
C PRO A 36 25.18 -5.17 11.78
N ALA A 37 25.24 -3.87 11.60
CA ALA A 37 24.35 -3.08 10.80
C ALA A 37 24.20 -3.68 9.38
N SER A 38 23.05 -4.25 9.07
CA SER A 38 22.53 -4.06 7.73
C SER A 38 22.47 -2.55 7.51
N GLU A 39 23.17 -2.03 6.51
CA GLU A 39 23.23 -0.59 6.23
C GLU A 39 21.85 0.02 6.36
N LYS A 40 21.67 0.82 7.42
CA LYS A 40 20.46 1.63 7.57
C LYS A 40 20.41 2.51 6.34
N PRO A 41 19.32 2.52 5.57
CA PRO A 41 19.21 3.39 4.42
C PRO A 41 19.50 4.81 4.87
N LYS A 42 20.46 5.47 4.20
CA LYS A 42 20.82 6.87 4.51
C LYS A 42 19.56 7.71 4.34
N PRO A 43 19.19 8.55 5.30
CA PRO A 43 18.02 9.41 5.15
C PRO A 43 18.19 10.28 3.93
N MET A 44 17.23 10.24 2.99
CA MET A 44 17.21 11.17 1.88
C MET A 44 16.90 12.56 2.44
N VAL A 45 17.80 13.50 2.21
CA VAL A 45 17.60 14.91 2.56
C VAL A 45 16.95 15.58 1.35
N PHE A 46 15.62 15.68 1.37
CA PHE A 46 14.92 16.51 0.39
C PHE A 46 15.11 17.99 0.73
N LYS A 47 15.60 18.75 -0.23
CA LYS A 47 15.94 20.17 -0.03
C LYS A 47 14.73 21.07 0.27
N ASN A 48 13.55 20.72 -0.22
CA ASN A 48 12.33 21.50 -0.03
C ASN A 48 11.16 20.60 0.30
N ARG A 49 10.61 20.78 1.49
CA ARG A 49 9.45 20.02 1.99
C ARG A 49 8.28 20.95 2.22
N PHE A 50 7.11 20.52 1.84
CA PHE A 50 5.88 21.30 1.95
C PHE A 50 4.75 20.46 2.54
N THR A 51 3.92 21.09 3.34
CA THR A 51 2.65 20.53 3.81
C THR A 51 1.52 21.36 3.26
N CYS A 52 0.58 20.72 2.59
CA CYS A 52 -0.63 21.37 2.11
C CYS A 52 -1.56 21.67 3.29
N GLN A 53 -1.98 22.92 3.44
CA GLN A 53 -2.91 23.32 4.50
C GLN A 53 -4.35 22.87 4.21
N GLY A 54 -4.68 22.59 2.93
CA GLY A 54 -6.02 22.14 2.53
C GLY A 54 -6.28 20.67 2.82
N CYS A 55 -5.35 19.77 2.43
CA CYS A 55 -5.57 18.32 2.58
C CYS A 55 -4.57 17.61 3.50
N GLY A 56 -3.54 18.31 3.99
CA GLY A 56 -2.53 17.76 4.88
C GLY A 56 -1.44 16.92 4.17
N ALA A 57 -1.43 16.85 2.83
CA ALA A 57 -0.38 16.15 2.09
C ALA A 57 0.99 16.72 2.42
N ALA A 58 1.93 15.86 2.79
CA ALA A 58 3.33 16.22 2.95
C ALA A 58 4.10 15.74 1.72
N MET A 59 4.81 16.65 1.06
CA MET A 59 5.49 16.37 -0.19
C MET A 59 6.82 17.10 -0.28
N SER A 60 7.71 16.58 -1.10
CA SER A 60 8.96 17.25 -1.47
C SER A 60 9.02 17.43 -2.98
N TYR A 61 9.60 18.54 -3.41
CA TYR A 61 9.91 18.83 -4.82
C TYR A 61 10.92 19.96 -4.95
N ASP A 62 11.43 20.18 -6.16
CA ASP A 62 12.37 21.25 -6.40
C ASP A 62 11.70 22.64 -6.35
N ALA A 63 12.33 23.58 -5.67
CA ALA A 63 11.84 24.96 -5.49
C ALA A 63 11.81 25.79 -6.78
N SER A 64 12.32 25.29 -7.90
CA SER A 64 12.31 26.00 -9.19
C SER A 64 10.92 26.02 -9.85
N ALA A 65 9.97 25.22 -9.40
CA ALA A 65 8.60 25.23 -9.89
C ALA A 65 7.84 26.48 -9.40
N GLN A 66 7.65 27.44 -10.27
CA GLN A 66 7.13 28.79 -9.95
C GLN A 66 5.65 28.87 -9.54
N ALA A 67 4.88 27.84 -9.69
CA ALA A 67 3.47 27.83 -9.33
C ALA A 67 3.12 26.53 -8.62
N LEU A 68 3.26 26.55 -7.31
CA LEU A 68 3.08 25.40 -6.48
C LEU A 68 1.60 25.22 -6.14
N ARG A 69 1.00 24.18 -6.69
CA ARG A 69 -0.32 23.68 -6.27
C ARG A 69 -0.18 22.28 -5.72
N CYS A 70 -0.97 21.98 -4.73
CA CYS A 70 -1.07 20.62 -4.22
C CYS A 70 -1.61 19.69 -5.31
N PRO A 71 -0.90 18.62 -5.70
CA PRO A 71 -1.35 17.71 -6.76
C PRO A 71 -2.57 16.87 -6.34
N PHE A 72 -2.89 16.83 -5.05
CA PHE A 72 -4.02 16.07 -4.53
C PHE A 72 -5.31 16.89 -4.46
N CYS A 73 -5.26 18.13 -3.98
CA CYS A 73 -6.47 18.95 -3.78
C CYS A 73 -6.49 20.27 -4.55
N GLY A 74 -5.41 20.61 -5.27
CA GLY A 74 -5.31 21.83 -6.04
C GLY A 74 -5.07 23.13 -5.24
N SER A 75 -4.99 23.06 -3.89
CA SER A 75 -4.75 24.22 -3.04
C SER A 75 -3.36 24.83 -3.31
N THR A 76 -3.28 26.15 -3.24
CA THR A 76 -2.02 26.92 -3.31
C THR A 76 -1.43 27.20 -1.93
N GLU A 77 -2.13 26.85 -0.87
CA GLU A 77 -1.69 27.07 0.51
C GLU A 77 -0.72 25.97 0.95
N LEU A 78 0.54 26.12 0.54
CA LEU A 78 1.62 25.21 0.89
C LEU A 78 2.53 25.87 1.92
N LYS A 79 2.72 25.21 3.05
CA LYS A 79 3.63 25.64 4.11
C LYS A 79 4.94 24.88 4.00
N SER A 80 6.05 25.62 3.85
CA SER A 80 7.38 25.04 3.92
C SER A 80 7.63 24.45 5.30
N GLN A 81 8.19 23.24 5.36
CA GLN A 81 8.70 22.64 6.57
C GLN A 81 10.22 22.73 6.57
N ALA A 82 10.77 23.17 7.71
CA ALA A 82 12.21 23.07 7.94
C ALA A 82 12.63 21.58 7.99
N ASP A 83 13.90 21.36 7.71
CA ASP A 83 14.54 20.04 7.59
C ASP A 83 14.06 19.03 8.62
N GLY A 84 13.45 17.97 8.14
CA GLY A 84 13.07 16.82 8.93
C GLY A 84 13.51 15.53 8.22
N MET A 85 13.90 14.51 8.97
CA MET A 85 14.20 13.21 8.41
C MET A 85 12.96 12.60 7.78
N SER A 86 13.01 12.29 6.49
CA SER A 86 12.01 11.49 5.80
C SER A 86 12.48 10.05 5.73
N LEU A 87 11.53 9.12 5.79
CA LEU A 87 11.84 7.72 5.51
C LEU A 87 12.28 7.60 4.05
N THR A 88 13.44 7.00 3.83
CA THR A 88 13.92 6.68 2.50
C THR A 88 13.22 5.41 2.02
N PRO A 89 12.57 5.41 0.85
CA PRO A 89 12.03 4.19 0.29
C PRO A 89 13.18 3.22 -0.05
N LYS A 90 12.97 1.94 0.14
CA LYS A 90 13.95 0.93 -0.24
C LYS A 90 14.04 0.78 -1.76
N TYR A 91 12.92 0.95 -2.44
CA TYR A 91 12.80 0.86 -3.89
C TYR A 91 11.85 1.93 -4.41
N VAL A 92 12.09 2.35 -5.63
CA VAL A 92 11.22 3.23 -6.41
C VAL A 92 10.86 2.51 -7.71
N VAL A 93 9.57 2.46 -8.04
CA VAL A 93 9.12 1.95 -9.34
C VAL A 93 9.09 3.12 -10.32
N PRO A 94 9.96 3.15 -11.34
CA PRO A 94 10.01 4.25 -12.28
C PRO A 94 8.71 4.39 -13.09
N PHE A 95 8.43 5.58 -13.59
CA PHE A 95 7.32 5.79 -14.52
C PHE A 95 7.55 5.00 -15.81
N ALA A 96 6.55 4.16 -16.15
CA ALA A 96 6.58 3.36 -17.39
C ALA A 96 6.05 4.12 -18.62
N ILE A 97 5.40 5.28 -18.40
CA ILE A 97 4.78 6.10 -19.47
C ILE A 97 5.25 7.54 -19.38
N THR A 98 5.33 8.20 -20.55
CA THR A 98 5.63 9.63 -20.61
C THR A 98 4.39 10.48 -20.33
N ARG A 99 4.58 11.79 -20.10
CA ARG A 99 3.48 12.75 -19.92
C ARG A 99 2.54 12.77 -21.14
N GLU A 100 3.08 12.72 -22.33
CA GLU A 100 2.34 12.73 -23.60
C GLU A 100 1.48 11.47 -23.72
N GLN A 101 2.03 10.30 -23.37
CA GLN A 101 1.28 9.05 -23.34
C GLN A 101 0.15 9.09 -22.30
N ALA A 102 0.42 9.61 -21.10
CA ALA A 102 -0.58 9.77 -20.07
C ALA A 102 -1.73 10.69 -20.51
N LEU A 103 -1.41 11.82 -21.15
CA LEU A 103 -2.39 12.73 -21.73
C LEU A 103 -3.24 12.06 -22.80
N ALA A 104 -2.62 11.29 -23.70
CA ALA A 104 -3.32 10.57 -24.76
C ALA A 104 -4.29 9.52 -24.18
N ILE A 105 -3.86 8.79 -23.14
CA ILE A 105 -4.69 7.80 -22.43
C ILE A 105 -5.89 8.50 -21.78
N LEU A 106 -5.66 9.61 -21.08
CA LEU A 106 -6.72 10.38 -20.43
C LEU A 106 -7.73 10.92 -21.44
N GLN A 107 -7.27 11.52 -22.56
CA GLN A 107 -8.15 12.00 -23.62
C GLN A 107 -8.97 10.88 -24.24
N LYS A 108 -8.35 9.70 -24.50
CA LYS A 108 -9.05 8.52 -25.00
C LYS A 108 -10.11 8.07 -24.00
N HIS A 109 -9.80 8.05 -22.71
CA HIS A 109 -10.75 7.68 -21.67
C HIS A 109 -11.92 8.67 -21.56
N MET A 110 -11.68 9.97 -21.71
CA MET A 110 -12.74 10.98 -21.71
C MET A 110 -13.67 10.86 -22.94
N ARG A 111 -13.19 10.38 -24.05
CA ARG A 111 -14.00 10.13 -25.28
C ARG A 111 -14.77 8.80 -25.23
N SER A 112 -14.39 7.87 -24.36
CA SER A 112 -15.00 6.55 -24.23
C SER A 112 -16.01 6.54 -23.08
N GLY A 113 -17.19 5.98 -23.31
CA GLY A 113 -18.21 5.79 -22.27
C GLY A 113 -19.63 6.15 -22.74
N PHE A 114 -20.54 5.20 -22.58
CA PHE A 114 -21.90 5.30 -23.10
C PHE A 114 -22.73 6.44 -22.49
N PHE A 115 -22.40 6.85 -21.26
CA PHE A 115 -23.11 7.93 -20.52
C PHE A 115 -22.31 9.24 -20.43
N ARG A 116 -21.21 9.39 -21.18
CA ARG A 116 -20.40 10.61 -21.17
C ARG A 116 -20.79 11.54 -22.30
N PRO A 117 -20.88 12.87 -22.04
CA PRO A 117 -21.09 13.85 -23.10
C PRO A 117 -20.00 13.70 -24.17
N GLY A 118 -20.40 13.62 -25.44
CA GLY A 118 -19.46 13.40 -26.56
C GLY A 118 -18.44 14.54 -26.76
N ASP A 119 -18.72 15.70 -26.21
CA ASP A 119 -17.88 16.90 -26.26
C ASP A 119 -17.00 17.10 -25.01
N LEU A 120 -17.04 16.17 -24.04
CA LEU A 120 -16.29 16.27 -22.78
C LEU A 120 -14.79 16.49 -23.03
N ALA A 121 -14.20 15.70 -23.93
CA ALA A 121 -12.78 15.83 -24.26
C ALA A 121 -12.40 17.15 -24.95
N GLN A 122 -13.34 17.80 -25.62
CA GLN A 122 -13.13 19.08 -26.29
C GLN A 122 -13.33 20.26 -25.33
N ARG A 123 -14.24 20.14 -24.38
CA ARG A 123 -14.53 21.16 -23.37
C ARG A 123 -13.58 21.11 -22.17
N SER A 124 -12.97 19.94 -21.91
CA SER A 124 -12.05 19.78 -20.80
C SER A 124 -10.65 20.26 -21.22
N ALA A 125 -10.23 21.40 -20.68
CA ALA A 125 -8.86 21.84 -20.79
C ALA A 125 -8.04 21.21 -19.65
N ILE A 126 -7.09 20.33 -20.01
CA ILE A 126 -6.10 19.83 -19.05
C ILE A 126 -5.03 20.91 -18.93
N THR A 127 -5.12 21.71 -17.88
CA THR A 127 -4.23 22.86 -17.66
C THR A 127 -2.91 22.44 -17.03
N GLU A 128 -2.92 21.39 -16.23
CA GLU A 128 -1.73 20.91 -15.53
C GLU A 128 -1.78 19.38 -15.34
N MET A 129 -0.64 18.73 -15.44
CA MET A 129 -0.44 17.33 -15.12
C MET A 129 0.92 17.18 -14.44
N ALA A 130 0.91 16.73 -13.20
CA ALA A 130 2.11 16.51 -12.42
C ALA A 130 2.36 15.02 -12.22
N ALA A 131 3.62 14.60 -12.29
CA ALA A 131 4.05 13.28 -11.91
C ALA A 131 4.28 13.25 -10.39
N VAL A 132 3.70 12.25 -9.71
CA VAL A 132 3.80 12.13 -8.25
C VAL A 132 4.20 10.71 -7.89
N TYR A 133 5.24 10.56 -7.09
CA TYR A 133 5.55 9.31 -6.42
C TYR A 133 4.77 9.21 -5.11
N VAL A 134 4.03 8.14 -4.97
CA VAL A 134 3.21 7.85 -3.77
C VAL A 134 3.89 6.73 -2.96
N PRO A 135 4.06 6.89 -1.64
CA PRO A 135 4.72 5.90 -0.82
C PRO A 135 3.81 4.70 -0.52
N TYR A 136 4.39 3.50 -0.54
CA TYR A 136 3.73 2.25 -0.17
C TYR A 136 4.56 1.45 0.82
N TRP A 137 3.88 0.86 1.78
CA TRP A 137 4.41 -0.26 2.54
C TRP A 137 4.15 -1.55 1.77
N VAL A 138 5.17 -2.36 1.58
CA VAL A 138 5.08 -3.65 0.91
C VAL A 138 5.37 -4.75 1.91
N PHE A 139 4.41 -5.66 2.07
CA PHE A 139 4.49 -6.75 3.03
C PHE A 139 4.63 -8.09 2.31
N ALA A 140 5.34 -8.99 2.96
CA ALA A 140 5.36 -10.41 2.64
C ALA A 140 4.95 -11.21 3.89
N ALA A 141 4.13 -12.24 3.70
CA ALA A 141 3.65 -13.07 4.80
C ALA A 141 3.60 -14.54 4.40
N LYS A 142 3.74 -15.41 5.40
CA LYS A 142 3.41 -16.83 5.30
C LYS A 142 2.21 -17.08 6.19
N THR A 143 1.21 -17.75 5.65
CA THR A 143 0.00 -18.10 6.39
C THR A 143 -0.07 -19.60 6.64
N HIS A 144 -0.64 -19.95 7.78
CA HIS A 144 -1.15 -21.28 8.06
C HIS A 144 -2.60 -21.10 8.43
N THR A 145 -3.49 -21.51 7.55
CA THR A 145 -4.90 -21.17 7.57
C THR A 145 -5.70 -22.41 7.90
N TYR A 146 -6.56 -22.32 8.93
CA TYR A 146 -7.56 -23.31 9.26
C TYR A 146 -8.92 -22.79 8.81
N TRP A 147 -9.68 -23.61 8.12
CA TRP A 147 -10.97 -23.20 7.61
C TRP A 147 -12.05 -24.25 7.81
N THR A 148 -13.28 -23.79 7.94
CA THR A 148 -14.48 -24.62 8.01
C THR A 148 -15.54 -24.06 7.08
N ALA A 149 -16.32 -24.94 6.46
CA ALA A 149 -17.44 -24.54 5.61
C ALA A 149 -18.50 -25.65 5.56
N ASP A 150 -19.67 -25.34 5.02
CA ASP A 150 -20.63 -26.34 4.56
C ASP A 150 -20.53 -26.44 3.03
N SER A 151 -20.38 -27.65 2.51
CA SER A 151 -20.35 -27.96 1.08
C SER A 151 -21.65 -28.61 0.62
N SER A 152 -22.09 -28.26 -0.59
CA SER A 152 -23.21 -28.97 -1.25
C SER A 152 -22.79 -30.29 -1.92
N ASP A 153 -21.48 -30.58 -1.92
CA ASP A 153 -20.96 -31.87 -2.37
C ASP A 153 -21.18 -32.93 -1.29
N VAL A 154 -22.34 -33.56 -1.36
CA VAL A 154 -22.77 -34.59 -0.40
C VAL A 154 -22.82 -35.98 -1.07
N PRO A 155 -22.51 -37.07 -0.34
CA PRO A 155 -22.64 -38.42 -0.86
C PRO A 155 -24.07 -38.73 -1.29
N PHE A 156 -24.24 -39.58 -2.32
CA PHE A 156 -25.55 -39.91 -2.92
C PHE A 156 -26.62 -40.36 -1.94
N HIS A 157 -26.25 -40.97 -0.82
CA HIS A 157 -27.18 -41.43 0.23
C HIS A 157 -27.24 -40.53 1.46
N ALA A 158 -26.68 -39.31 1.39
CA ALA A 158 -26.67 -38.40 2.52
C ALA A 158 -28.08 -37.87 2.84
N ARG A 159 -28.41 -37.75 4.12
CA ARG A 159 -29.58 -37.02 4.55
C ARG A 159 -29.26 -35.52 4.62
N GLY A 160 -29.75 -34.77 3.65
CA GLY A 160 -29.56 -33.33 3.55
C GLY A 160 -28.68 -32.91 2.39
N ASN A 161 -28.69 -31.59 2.10
CA ASN A 161 -28.04 -31.01 0.91
C ASN A 161 -26.71 -30.34 1.25
N TRP A 162 -26.25 -30.43 2.49
CA TRP A 162 -25.06 -29.78 2.98
C TRP A 162 -24.34 -30.69 3.98
N ARG A 163 -23.00 -30.72 3.86
CA ARG A 163 -22.15 -31.38 4.84
C ARG A 163 -21.09 -30.42 5.38
N PRO A 164 -20.77 -30.45 6.68
CA PRO A 164 -19.64 -29.70 7.21
C PRO A 164 -18.33 -30.28 6.68
N ILE A 165 -17.45 -29.40 6.30
CA ILE A 165 -16.08 -29.70 5.86
C ILE A 165 -15.12 -28.77 6.58
N PHE A 166 -13.90 -29.24 6.74
CA PHE A 166 -12.82 -28.45 7.32
C PHE A 166 -11.50 -28.82 6.67
N GLY A 167 -10.53 -27.97 6.81
CA GLY A 167 -9.19 -28.23 6.33
C GLY A 167 -8.19 -27.20 6.82
N GLU A 168 -6.97 -27.43 6.42
CA GLU A 168 -5.87 -26.49 6.64
C GLU A 168 -5.04 -26.39 5.36
N HIS A 169 -4.38 -25.25 5.18
CA HIS A 169 -3.38 -25.08 4.14
C HIS A 169 -2.35 -24.05 4.55
N ARG A 170 -1.24 -24.03 3.81
CA ARG A 170 -0.18 -23.04 3.96
C ARG A 170 -0.02 -22.29 2.66
N ASN A 171 0.10 -20.98 2.78
CA ASN A 171 0.26 -20.12 1.63
C ASN A 171 1.36 -19.09 1.87
N ARG A 172 1.80 -18.43 0.79
CA ARG A 172 2.75 -17.33 0.84
C ARG A 172 2.18 -16.15 0.04
N HIS A 173 2.14 -15.01 0.70
CA HIS A 173 1.71 -13.76 0.10
C HIS A 173 2.92 -12.84 0.00
N ASP A 174 3.28 -12.48 -1.21
CA ASP A 174 4.37 -11.54 -1.48
C ASP A 174 3.79 -10.29 -2.16
N GLY A 175 4.38 -9.12 -1.89
CA GLY A 175 4.00 -7.88 -2.56
C GLY A 175 2.65 -7.29 -2.15
N ILE A 176 2.18 -7.58 -0.93
CA ILE A 176 0.96 -6.95 -0.40
C ILE A 176 1.24 -5.46 -0.18
N LYS A 177 0.58 -4.62 -0.96
CA LYS A 177 0.80 -3.17 -0.98
C LYS A 177 -0.23 -2.45 -0.14
N VAL A 178 0.23 -1.59 0.75
CA VAL A 178 -0.61 -0.68 1.53
C VAL A 178 -0.08 0.74 1.33
N VAL A 179 -0.95 1.64 0.87
CA VAL A 179 -0.58 3.04 0.67
C VAL A 179 -0.17 3.68 1.99
N ALA A 180 0.95 4.39 1.97
CA ALA A 180 1.47 5.09 3.16
C ALA A 180 1.12 6.59 3.17
N SER A 181 0.09 6.96 2.41
CA SER A 181 -0.49 8.29 2.30
C SER A 181 -1.66 8.44 3.28
N LYS A 182 -1.84 9.66 3.81
CA LYS A 182 -3.05 10.06 4.55
C LYS A 182 -4.08 10.78 3.66
N VAL A 183 -3.67 11.11 2.45
CA VAL A 183 -4.47 11.91 1.52
C VAL A 183 -5.29 11.03 0.59
N LEU A 184 -4.71 9.91 0.17
CA LEU A 184 -5.39 8.94 -0.67
C LEU A 184 -6.26 8.02 0.18
N SER A 185 -7.52 7.93 -0.16
CA SER A 185 -8.42 6.92 0.39
C SER A 185 -7.98 5.51 -0.04
N TRP A 186 -8.50 4.51 0.65
CA TRP A 186 -8.28 3.12 0.28
C TRP A 186 -8.75 2.81 -1.16
N GLU A 187 -9.97 3.28 -1.51
CA GLU A 187 -10.58 3.08 -2.82
C GLU A 187 -9.75 3.73 -3.92
N GLU A 188 -9.29 4.96 -3.70
CA GLU A 188 -8.41 5.65 -4.64
C GLU A 188 -7.09 4.91 -4.83
N SER A 189 -6.49 4.41 -3.74
CA SER A 189 -5.24 3.66 -3.80
C SER A 189 -5.36 2.35 -4.57
N GLN A 190 -6.50 1.68 -4.47
CA GLN A 190 -6.80 0.49 -5.28
C GLN A 190 -7.01 0.84 -6.76
N GLY A 191 -7.61 2.00 -7.03
CA GLY A 191 -7.83 2.53 -8.38
C GLY A 191 -6.56 2.95 -9.12
N LEU A 192 -5.49 3.31 -8.40
CA LEU A 192 -4.19 3.67 -9.00
C LEU A 192 -3.48 2.52 -9.73
N GLY A 193 -4.03 1.32 -9.64
CA GLY A 193 -3.57 0.18 -10.40
C GLY A 193 -2.56 -0.70 -9.67
N GLN A 194 -2.22 -1.79 -10.33
CA GLN A 194 -1.29 -2.77 -9.80
C GLN A 194 0.13 -2.45 -10.30
N TYR A 195 0.88 -1.74 -9.48
CA TYR A 195 2.31 -1.57 -9.75
C TYR A 195 3.02 -2.89 -9.50
N ASP A 196 3.86 -3.29 -10.45
CA ASP A 196 4.74 -4.42 -10.26
C ASP A 196 5.97 -3.97 -9.47
N VAL A 197 6.00 -4.31 -8.18
CA VAL A 197 7.10 -3.97 -7.29
C VAL A 197 8.40 -4.69 -7.64
N SER A 198 8.36 -5.72 -8.49
CA SER A 198 9.55 -6.42 -8.97
C SER A 198 10.42 -5.53 -9.88
N HIS A 199 9.82 -4.51 -10.50
CA HIS A 199 10.52 -3.49 -11.28
C HIS A 199 11.08 -2.33 -10.44
N GLY A 200 11.01 -2.45 -9.12
CA GLY A 200 11.57 -1.45 -8.21
C GLY A 200 13.10 -1.41 -8.29
N VAL A 201 13.63 -0.21 -8.47
CA VAL A 201 15.07 0.08 -8.46
C VAL A 201 15.45 0.87 -7.21
N PRO A 202 16.70 0.86 -6.77
CA PRO A 202 17.18 1.72 -5.70
C PRO A 202 16.90 3.20 -6.01
N PRO A 203 16.53 4.02 -5.01
CA PRO A 203 16.16 5.42 -5.23
C PRO A 203 17.26 6.25 -5.88
N GLU A 204 18.54 5.89 -5.71
CA GLU A 204 19.69 6.56 -6.31
C GLU A 204 19.72 6.43 -7.85
N GLN A 205 18.98 5.49 -8.42
CA GLN A 205 18.89 5.27 -9.87
C GLN A 205 17.74 6.06 -10.52
N VAL A 206 16.98 6.81 -9.74
CA VAL A 206 15.83 7.60 -10.22
C VAL A 206 16.06 9.06 -9.89
N ASP A 207 15.89 9.93 -10.88
CA ASP A 207 15.87 11.38 -10.63
C ASP A 207 14.59 11.75 -9.90
N LEU A 208 14.72 11.98 -8.59
CA LEU A 208 13.63 12.40 -7.71
C LEU A 208 13.60 13.91 -7.48
N ASP A 209 14.59 14.65 -7.99
CA ASP A 209 14.69 16.09 -7.76
C ASP A 209 13.66 16.88 -8.59
N ASN A 210 13.30 16.36 -9.77
CA ASN A 210 12.38 17.01 -10.71
C ASN A 210 10.94 16.49 -10.65
N VAL A 211 10.61 15.70 -9.66
CA VAL A 211 9.28 15.11 -9.49
C VAL A 211 8.75 15.36 -8.08
N ILE A 212 7.43 15.34 -7.94
CA ILE A 212 6.80 15.43 -6.64
C ILE A 212 6.89 14.07 -5.95
N VAL A 213 7.41 14.05 -4.73
CA VAL A 213 7.48 12.85 -3.90
C VAL A 213 6.64 13.06 -2.63
N GLU A 214 5.58 12.28 -2.49
CA GLU A 214 4.80 12.28 -1.25
C GLU A 214 5.58 11.58 -0.13
N GLN A 215 5.52 12.13 1.05
CA GLN A 215 6.19 11.61 2.24
C GLN A 215 5.36 10.49 2.88
N PHE A 216 6.05 9.53 3.49
CA PHE A 216 5.39 8.53 4.34
C PHE A 216 4.64 9.22 5.48
N SER A 217 3.33 9.19 5.46
CA SER A 217 2.47 9.81 6.48
C SER A 217 1.68 8.79 7.29
N MET A 218 1.58 7.53 6.83
CA MET A 218 1.00 6.43 7.57
C MET A 218 2.11 5.57 8.19
N PRO A 219 2.19 5.46 9.52
CA PRO A 219 3.13 4.57 10.20
C PRO A 219 2.93 3.10 9.81
N ARG A 220 4.03 2.35 9.68
CA ARG A 220 4.06 0.93 9.29
C ARG A 220 3.13 0.05 10.14
N LYS A 221 3.02 0.33 11.45
CA LYS A 221 2.14 -0.43 12.36
C LYS A 221 0.67 -0.41 11.94
N TYR A 222 0.16 0.71 11.43
CA TYR A 222 -1.23 0.81 10.95
C TYR A 222 -1.38 0.15 9.58
N ALA A 223 -0.40 0.32 8.71
CA ALA A 223 -0.38 -0.36 7.41
C ALA A 223 -0.35 -1.88 7.56
N ARG A 224 0.32 -2.42 8.62
CA ARG A 224 0.32 -3.85 8.92
C ARG A 224 -1.07 -4.39 9.23
N ALA A 225 -1.90 -3.66 9.96
CA ALA A 225 -3.27 -4.08 10.24
C ALA A 225 -4.10 -4.19 8.95
N GLN A 226 -3.94 -3.24 8.04
CA GLN A 226 -4.59 -3.29 6.72
C GLN A 226 -4.04 -4.44 5.86
N ALA A 227 -2.72 -4.66 5.86
CA ALA A 227 -2.11 -5.79 5.14
C ALA A 227 -2.65 -7.14 5.65
N ARG A 228 -2.83 -7.29 6.97
CA ARG A 228 -3.43 -8.50 7.56
C ARG A 228 -4.84 -8.72 7.03
N GLN A 229 -5.68 -7.68 7.00
CA GLN A 229 -7.04 -7.79 6.48
C GLN A 229 -7.05 -8.22 5.00
N LEU A 230 -6.16 -7.67 4.17
CA LEU A 230 -6.02 -8.08 2.77
C LEU A 230 -5.64 -9.55 2.62
N ILE A 231 -4.73 -10.03 3.47
CA ILE A 231 -4.31 -11.42 3.46
C ILE A 231 -5.45 -12.33 3.89
N GLU A 232 -6.18 -11.98 4.96
CA GLU A 232 -7.35 -12.74 5.42
C GLU A 232 -8.43 -12.83 4.35
N ASP A 233 -8.70 -11.74 3.63
CA ASP A 233 -9.67 -11.73 2.54
C ASP A 233 -9.18 -12.54 1.33
N ALA A 234 -7.90 -12.48 1.00
CA ALA A 234 -7.29 -13.33 -0.03
C ALA A 234 -7.38 -14.82 0.33
N GLU A 235 -7.13 -15.18 1.59
CA GLU A 235 -7.27 -16.55 2.10
C GLU A 235 -8.72 -17.05 2.01
N LYS A 236 -9.71 -16.21 2.36
CA LYS A 236 -11.14 -16.55 2.19
C LYS A 236 -11.48 -16.85 0.73
N VAL A 237 -11.03 -15.98 -0.18
CA VAL A 237 -11.24 -16.18 -1.63
C VAL A 237 -10.55 -17.45 -2.12
N TYR A 238 -9.32 -17.71 -1.68
CA TYR A 238 -8.59 -18.92 -2.02
C TYR A 238 -9.30 -20.18 -1.52
N CYS A 239 -9.72 -20.21 -0.27
CA CYS A 239 -10.48 -21.33 0.32
C CYS A 239 -11.77 -21.57 -0.49
N ALA A 240 -12.53 -20.51 -0.77
CA ALA A 240 -13.79 -20.60 -1.48
C ALA A 240 -13.65 -21.17 -2.90
N ASN A 241 -12.63 -20.74 -3.63
CA ASN A 241 -12.51 -21.05 -5.05
C ASN A 241 -11.65 -22.27 -5.37
N THR A 242 -10.74 -22.64 -4.47
CA THR A 242 -9.71 -23.64 -4.78
C THR A 242 -9.83 -24.91 -3.96
N LEU A 243 -10.16 -24.78 -2.67
CA LEU A 243 -10.10 -25.92 -1.76
C LEU A 243 -11.44 -26.61 -1.55
N VAL A 244 -12.55 -25.91 -1.77
CA VAL A 244 -13.89 -26.44 -1.54
C VAL A 244 -14.56 -26.83 -2.85
N GLN A 245 -15.03 -28.08 -2.94
CA GLN A 245 -15.83 -28.55 -4.07
C GLN A 245 -17.31 -28.27 -3.84
N GLY A 246 -18.02 -27.95 -4.93
CA GLY A 246 -19.44 -27.63 -4.89
C GLY A 246 -19.73 -26.18 -4.45
N ARG A 247 -21.01 -25.89 -4.17
CA ARG A 247 -21.41 -24.62 -3.57
C ARG A 247 -21.07 -24.63 -2.10
N ILE A 248 -20.68 -23.48 -1.57
CA ILE A 248 -20.28 -23.32 -0.18
C ILE A 248 -21.17 -22.29 0.54
N ARG A 249 -21.30 -22.48 1.83
CA ARG A 249 -21.87 -21.51 2.78
C ARG A 249 -21.14 -21.60 4.11
N ASN A 250 -21.35 -20.60 4.96
CA ASN A 250 -20.77 -20.55 6.32
C ASN A 250 -19.25 -20.72 6.36
N LEU A 251 -18.54 -20.24 5.30
CA LEU A 251 -17.08 -20.28 5.29
C LEU A 251 -16.54 -19.40 6.43
N ARG A 252 -15.68 -20.01 7.25
CA ARG A 252 -14.87 -19.33 8.28
C ARG A 252 -13.42 -19.67 8.04
N VAL A 253 -12.58 -18.65 8.11
CA VAL A 253 -11.13 -18.71 7.91
C VAL A 253 -10.47 -18.06 9.11
#